data_4eb8ed748c381c8d4c6177c207485c43
#
_entry.id   4eb8ed748c381c8d4c6177c207485c43
#
_cell.length_a   1.000
_cell.length_b   1.000
_cell.length_c   1.000
_cell.angle_alpha   90.00
_cell.angle_beta   90.00
_cell.angle_gamma   90.00
#
_symmetry.space_group_name_H-M   'P 1'
#
loop_
_entity.id
_entity.type
_entity.pdbx_description
1 polymer ?
#
loop_
_entity_poly.entity_id
_entity_poly.type
_entity_poly.pdbx_seq_one_letter_code
_entity_poly.pdbx_strand_id
1 'polypeptide(L)'
;MATREALAHVRLRDGVAVIELVGDLNAAAEPALDEAWTAATSERPDAVVLSFENSGYINSTGIALVVGLLASARAHRIPIRAYGLSDHYREIFEITRLADFMAIEDDEDQAIHGAIHGAIHGDAQGAGGDGNG
;
A
#
# COMPACT_ATOMS: atom_id res chain seq x y z
N MET A 1 7.96 -25.17 -11.14
CA MET A 1 7.35 -24.58 -10.69
C MET A 1 7.57 -23.50 -10.37
N ALA A 2 7.36 -22.99 -10.34
CA ALA A 2 7.84 -22.13 -10.22
C ALA A 2 7.36 -20.91 -9.66
N THR A 3 6.46 -20.28 -10.09
CA THR A 3 5.92 -19.05 -9.60
C THR A 3 5.01 -19.31 -8.42
N ARG A 4 5.20 -18.57 -7.33
CA ARG A 4 4.29 -18.64 -6.22
C ARG A 4 3.03 -17.87 -6.58
N GLU A 5 1.89 -18.52 -6.42
CA GLU A 5 0.64 -17.88 -6.75
C GLU A 5 0.39 -16.69 -5.83
N ALA A 6 -0.04 -15.59 -6.39
CA ALA A 6 -0.30 -14.39 -5.61
C ALA A 6 -1.61 -14.51 -4.86
N LEU A 7 -1.58 -14.13 -3.60
CA LEU A 7 -2.76 -14.07 -2.76
C LEU A 7 -2.77 -12.72 -2.06
N ALA A 8 -3.95 -12.27 -1.70
CA ALA A 8 -4.08 -11.03 -0.95
C ALA A 8 -5.16 -11.22 0.10
N HIS A 9 -4.80 -10.98 1.35
CA HIS A 9 -5.71 -11.14 2.47
C HIS A 9 -6.00 -9.78 3.08
N VAL A 10 -7.26 -9.54 3.39
CA VAL A 10 -7.68 -8.26 3.96
C VAL A 10 -8.11 -8.47 5.40
N ARG A 11 -7.62 -7.61 6.29
CA ARG A 11 -8.09 -7.59 7.67
C ARG A 11 -8.19 -6.14 8.12
N LEU A 12 -8.99 -5.92 9.13
CA LEU A 12 -9.15 -4.59 9.69
C LEU A 12 -8.40 -4.49 11.00
N ARG A 13 -7.75 -3.36 11.23
CA ARG A 13 -7.08 -3.10 12.48
C ARG A 13 -7.22 -1.60 12.78
N ASP A 14 -7.91 -1.28 13.87
CA ASP A 14 -8.08 0.11 14.31
C ASP A 14 -8.65 1.03 13.23
N GLY A 15 -9.59 0.50 12.45
CA GLY A 15 -10.22 1.28 11.37
C GLY A 15 -9.41 1.35 10.10
N VAL A 16 -8.26 0.68 10.06
CA VAL A 16 -7.39 0.67 8.89
C VAL A 16 -7.50 -0.70 8.23
N ALA A 17 -7.65 -0.73 6.92
CA ALA A 17 -7.67 -2.00 6.19
C ALA A 17 -6.25 -2.38 5.83
N VAL A 18 -5.81 -3.55 6.27
CA VAL A 18 -4.49 -4.07 5.94
C VAL A 18 -4.65 -5.13 4.87
N ILE A 19 -3.98 -4.93 3.74
CA ILE A 19 -3.97 -5.90 2.65
C ILE A 19 -2.61 -6.60 2.67
N GLU A 20 -2.63 -7.87 3.01
CA GLU A 20 -1.40 -8.67 3.05
C GLU A 20 -1.17 -9.31 1.70
N LEU A 21 -0.08 -8.93 1.06
CA LEU A 21 0.27 -9.46 -0.26
C LEU A 21 1.20 -10.64 -0.07
N VAL A 22 0.82 -11.78 -0.64
CA VAL A 22 1.57 -13.02 -0.49
C VAL A 22 1.91 -13.55 -1.88
N GLY A 23 3.14 -13.98 -2.07
CA GLY A 23 3.56 -14.53 -3.35
C GLY A 23 4.09 -13.48 -4.30
N ASP A 24 4.33 -13.87 -5.53
CA ASP A 24 4.95 -13.00 -6.52
C ASP A 24 3.93 -12.03 -7.10
N LEU A 25 4.36 -10.79 -7.30
CA LEU A 25 3.50 -9.77 -7.89
C LEU A 25 3.88 -9.58 -9.35
N ASN A 26 3.05 -10.14 -10.20
CA ASN A 26 3.21 -10.05 -11.65
C ASN A 26 1.79 -9.91 -12.24
N ALA A 27 1.66 -10.07 -13.55
CA ALA A 27 0.36 -9.89 -14.20
C ALA A 27 -0.72 -10.80 -13.61
N ALA A 28 -0.34 -12.00 -13.18
CA ALA A 28 -1.30 -12.95 -12.63
C ALA A 28 -1.86 -12.51 -11.27
N ALA A 29 -1.23 -11.54 -10.63
CA ALA A 29 -1.71 -11.05 -9.33
C ALA A 29 -2.88 -10.07 -9.46
N GLU A 30 -3.16 -9.59 -10.65
CA GLU A 30 -4.17 -8.54 -10.81
C GLU A 30 -5.54 -8.88 -10.24
N PRO A 31 -6.10 -10.07 -10.51
CA PRO A 31 -7.42 -10.38 -9.94
C PRO A 31 -7.42 -10.39 -8.41
N ALA A 32 -6.35 -10.93 -7.80
CA ALA A 32 -6.27 -10.99 -6.34
C ALA A 32 -6.19 -9.59 -5.75
N LEU A 33 -5.42 -8.70 -6.38
CA LEU A 33 -5.29 -7.33 -5.92
C LEU A 33 -6.60 -6.56 -6.08
N ASP A 34 -7.28 -6.72 -7.20
CA ASP A 34 -8.53 -6.03 -7.44
C ASP A 34 -9.58 -6.48 -6.44
N GLU A 35 -9.65 -7.77 -6.17
CA GLU A 35 -10.60 -8.31 -5.23
C GLU A 35 -10.32 -7.80 -3.83
N ALA A 36 -9.06 -7.82 -3.43
CA ALA A 36 -8.66 -7.36 -2.11
C ALA A 36 -8.93 -5.86 -1.94
N TRP A 37 -8.65 -5.08 -2.97
CA TRP A 37 -8.91 -3.64 -2.92
C TRP A 37 -10.40 -3.36 -2.76
N THR A 38 -11.24 -4.07 -3.52
CA THR A 38 -12.67 -3.92 -3.41
C THR A 38 -13.17 -4.30 -2.02
N ALA A 39 -12.65 -5.42 -1.48
CA ALA A 39 -13.04 -5.86 -0.16
C ALA A 39 -12.60 -4.85 0.91
N ALA A 40 -11.39 -4.36 0.80
CA ALA A 40 -10.85 -3.42 1.78
C ALA A 40 -11.62 -2.10 1.78
N THR A 41 -11.92 -1.58 0.59
CA THR A 41 -12.57 -0.27 0.50
C THR A 41 -14.06 -0.35 0.81
N SER A 42 -14.67 -1.52 0.68
CA SER A 42 -16.08 -1.66 1.04
C SER A 42 -16.31 -1.49 2.52
N GLU A 43 -15.28 -1.63 3.34
CA GLU A 43 -15.39 -1.43 4.78
C GLU A 43 -15.25 0.04 5.17
N ARG A 44 -15.06 0.91 4.20
CA ARG A 44 -14.89 2.35 4.40
C ARG A 44 -13.81 2.65 5.46
N PRO A 45 -12.61 2.14 5.24
CA PRO A 45 -11.53 2.33 6.22
C PRO A 45 -11.02 3.77 6.21
N ASP A 46 -10.39 4.16 7.30
CA ASP A 46 -9.76 5.48 7.39
C ASP A 46 -8.50 5.54 6.52
N ALA A 47 -7.88 4.40 6.28
CA ALA A 47 -6.68 4.30 5.46
C ALA A 47 -6.47 2.85 5.06
N VAL A 48 -5.60 2.63 4.09
CA VAL A 48 -5.22 1.29 3.67
C VAL A 48 -3.72 1.12 3.88
N VAL A 49 -3.32 -0.03 4.39
CA VAL A 49 -1.91 -0.38 4.54
C VAL A 49 -1.63 -1.62 3.71
N LEU A 50 -0.61 -1.56 2.87
CA LEU A 50 -0.18 -2.71 2.08
C LEU A 50 0.99 -3.37 2.78
N SER A 51 0.86 -4.65 3.08
CA SER A 51 1.94 -5.43 3.67
C SER A 51 2.65 -6.20 2.59
N PHE A 52 3.93 -5.93 2.43
CA PHE A 52 4.79 -6.65 1.48
C PHE A 52 5.66 -7.68 2.20
N GLU A 53 5.39 -7.91 3.47
CA GLU A 53 6.23 -8.78 4.29
C GLU A 53 6.36 -10.18 3.73
N ASN A 54 5.30 -10.68 3.14
CA ASN A 54 5.26 -12.02 2.57
C ASN A 54 5.18 -12.02 1.05
N SER A 55 5.44 -10.89 0.41
CA SER A 55 5.45 -10.85 -1.04
C SER A 55 6.77 -11.44 -1.54
N GLY A 56 6.73 -12.01 -2.74
CA GLY A 56 7.92 -12.53 -3.39
C GLY A 56 8.50 -11.49 -4.34
N TYR A 57 8.81 -11.94 -5.56
CA TYR A 57 9.36 -11.04 -6.55
C TYR A 57 8.29 -10.12 -7.10
N ILE A 58 8.68 -8.88 -7.35
CA ILE A 58 7.79 -7.88 -7.96
C ILE A 58 8.42 -7.47 -9.27
N ASN A 59 7.79 -7.81 -10.38
CA ASN A 59 8.31 -7.41 -11.68
C ASN A 59 7.67 -6.09 -12.09
N SER A 60 8.00 -5.60 -13.29
CA SER A 60 7.50 -4.30 -13.73
C SER A 60 5.97 -4.26 -13.81
N THR A 61 5.33 -5.36 -14.18
CA THR A 61 3.88 -5.41 -14.21
C THR A 61 3.33 -5.36 -12.78
N GLY A 62 3.99 -6.03 -11.84
CA GLY A 62 3.61 -5.96 -10.43
C GLY A 62 3.70 -4.54 -9.90
N ILE A 63 4.76 -3.82 -10.27
CA ILE A 63 4.88 -2.42 -9.89
C ILE A 63 3.74 -1.60 -10.48
N ALA A 64 3.38 -1.87 -11.74
CA ALA A 64 2.27 -1.17 -12.37
C ALA A 64 0.95 -1.44 -11.64
N LEU A 65 0.77 -2.65 -11.11
CA LEU A 65 -0.42 -2.96 -10.34
C LEU A 65 -0.47 -2.14 -9.04
N VAL A 66 0.69 -1.98 -8.39
CA VAL A 66 0.75 -1.15 -7.20
C VAL A 66 0.43 0.31 -7.55
N VAL A 67 0.95 0.79 -8.68
CA VAL A 67 0.64 2.14 -9.15
C VAL A 67 -0.87 2.29 -9.34
N GLY A 68 -1.52 1.26 -9.86
CA GLY A 68 -2.98 1.27 -10.03
C GLY A 68 -3.71 1.42 -8.70
N LEU A 69 -3.24 0.72 -7.66
CA LEU A 69 -3.83 0.85 -6.34
C LEU A 69 -3.63 2.26 -5.79
N LEU A 70 -2.45 2.83 -6.00
CA LEU A 70 -2.17 4.20 -5.55
C LEU A 70 -3.08 5.20 -6.25
N ALA A 71 -3.31 4.99 -7.55
CA ALA A 71 -4.19 5.86 -8.31
C ALA A 71 -5.62 5.78 -7.80
N SER A 72 -6.09 4.55 -7.49
CA SER A 72 -7.43 4.36 -6.95
C SER A 72 -7.56 5.01 -5.58
N ALA A 73 -6.54 4.85 -4.73
CA ALA A 73 -6.56 5.44 -3.41
C ALA A 73 -6.65 6.95 -3.51
N ARG A 74 -5.87 7.54 -4.42
CA ARG A 74 -5.87 8.98 -4.59
C ARG A 74 -7.22 9.48 -5.11
N ALA A 75 -7.81 8.76 -6.07
CA ALA A 75 -9.09 9.14 -6.63
C ALA A 75 -10.20 9.12 -5.59
N HIS A 76 -10.11 8.21 -4.63
CA HIS A 76 -11.11 8.08 -3.58
C HIS A 76 -10.69 8.72 -2.27
N ARG A 77 -9.55 9.42 -2.27
CA ARG A 77 -9.03 10.16 -1.11
C ARG A 77 -8.79 9.24 0.09
N ILE A 78 -8.26 8.06 -0.18
CA ILE A 78 -7.93 7.10 0.86
C ILE A 78 -6.43 7.14 1.08
N PRO A 79 -5.96 7.50 2.29
CA PRO A 79 -4.52 7.44 2.57
C PRO A 79 -4.02 6.02 2.47
N ILE A 80 -2.83 5.84 1.91
CA ILE A 80 -2.26 4.52 1.73
C ILE A 80 -0.81 4.51 2.19
N ARG A 81 -0.42 3.45 2.90
CA ARG A 81 0.93 3.26 3.39
C ARG A 81 1.36 1.84 3.13
N ALA A 82 2.64 1.58 3.22
CA ALA A 82 3.19 0.24 3.01
C ALA A 82 4.23 -0.08 4.06
N TYR A 83 4.43 -1.36 4.33
CA TYR A 83 5.54 -1.80 5.14
C TYR A 83 6.01 -3.18 4.65
N GLY A 84 7.17 -3.58 5.11
CA GLY A 84 7.69 -4.92 4.82
C GLY A 84 8.46 -5.05 3.53
N LEU A 85 8.73 -3.94 2.83
CA LEU A 85 9.54 -4.01 1.63
C LEU A 85 10.98 -4.31 1.99
N SER A 86 11.62 -5.18 1.19
CA SER A 86 13.05 -5.40 1.35
C SER A 86 13.78 -4.12 0.94
N ASP A 87 15.04 -4.01 1.33
CA ASP A 87 15.84 -2.85 0.96
C ASP A 87 15.88 -2.66 -0.54
N HIS A 88 15.94 -3.76 -1.29
CA HIS A 88 15.96 -3.72 -2.74
C HIS A 88 14.70 -3.07 -3.31
N TYR A 89 13.52 -3.52 -2.87
CA TYR A 89 12.27 -2.97 -3.37
C TYR A 89 11.99 -1.59 -2.81
N ARG A 90 12.45 -1.33 -1.59
CA ARG A 90 12.33 0.01 -1.04
C ARG A 90 13.07 1.02 -1.91
N GLU A 91 14.27 0.64 -2.37
CA GLU A 91 15.05 1.49 -3.25
C GLU A 91 14.34 1.68 -4.58
N ILE A 92 13.77 0.61 -5.14
CA ILE A 92 13.04 0.71 -6.40
C ILE A 92 11.84 1.66 -6.26
N PHE A 93 11.12 1.58 -5.15
CA PHE A 93 9.98 2.45 -4.93
C PHE A 93 10.42 3.90 -4.78
N GLU A 94 11.61 4.13 -4.23
CA GLU A 94 12.13 5.49 -4.13
C GLU A 94 12.56 6.02 -5.48
N ILE A 95 13.27 5.22 -6.26
CA ILE A 95 13.74 5.63 -7.57
C ILE A 95 12.58 5.90 -8.52
N THR A 96 11.53 5.10 -8.45
CA THR A 96 10.38 5.25 -9.31
C THR A 96 9.39 6.30 -8.78
N ARG A 97 9.71 6.91 -7.65
CA ARG A 97 8.89 7.97 -7.05
C ARG A 97 7.57 7.47 -6.47
N LEU A 98 7.41 6.15 -6.31
CA LEU A 98 6.21 5.61 -5.67
C LEU A 98 6.15 6.02 -4.20
N ALA A 99 7.32 6.18 -3.58
CA ALA A 99 7.38 6.61 -2.19
C ALA A 99 6.87 8.04 -1.99
N ASP A 100 6.72 8.80 -3.06
CA ASP A 100 6.15 10.14 -2.97
C ASP A 100 4.64 10.09 -2.73
N PHE A 101 4.01 8.98 -3.10
CA PHE A 101 2.56 8.85 -2.99
C PHE A 101 2.13 7.85 -1.93
N MET A 102 3.07 7.15 -1.32
CA MET A 102 2.77 6.12 -0.34
C MET A 102 3.92 6.05 0.64
N ALA A 103 3.66 6.42 1.88
CA ALA A 103 4.71 6.36 2.91
C ALA A 103 5.09 4.90 3.14
N ILE A 104 6.38 4.64 3.28
CA ILE A 104 6.92 3.32 3.48
C ILE A 104 7.47 3.24 4.89
N GLU A 105 6.93 2.29 5.67
CA GLU A 105 7.28 2.15 7.07
C GLU A 105 8.07 0.85 7.28
N ASP A 106 8.66 0.71 8.46
CA ASP A 106 9.48 -0.46 8.75
C ASP A 106 8.63 -1.66 9.17
N ASP A 107 7.53 -1.42 9.84
CA ASP A 107 6.69 -2.53 10.31
C ASP A 107 5.22 -2.11 10.37
N GLU A 108 4.38 -3.08 10.69
CA GLU A 108 2.93 -2.84 10.70
C GLU A 108 2.51 -1.81 11.75
N ASP A 109 3.11 -1.87 12.94
CA ASP A 109 2.75 -0.95 14.00
C ASP A 109 3.01 0.49 13.59
N GLN A 110 4.15 0.73 12.95
CA GLN A 110 4.47 2.07 12.47
C GLN A 110 3.53 2.49 11.35
N ALA A 111 3.17 1.56 10.46
CA ALA A 111 2.26 1.85 9.36
C ALA A 111 0.87 2.20 9.90
N ILE A 112 0.38 1.44 10.87
CA ILE A 112 -0.94 1.70 11.47
C ILE A 112 -0.91 3.04 12.22
N HIS A 113 0.14 3.26 13.02
CA HIS A 113 0.28 4.51 13.77
C HIS A 113 0.29 5.69 12.82
N GLY A 114 1.07 5.60 11.75
CA GLY A 114 1.15 6.65 10.75
C GLY A 114 -0.16 6.85 10.00
N ALA A 115 -0.87 5.76 9.72
CA ALA A 115 -2.15 5.84 9.03
C ALA A 115 -3.17 6.60 9.87
N ILE A 116 -3.23 6.29 11.17
CA ILE A 116 -4.17 6.94 12.06
C ILE A 116 -3.81 8.41 12.26
N HIS A 117 -2.57 8.67 12.62
CA HIS A 117 -2.15 10.06 12.90
C HIS A 117 -1.94 10.86 11.62
N GLY A 118 -1.44 10.22 10.57
CA GLY A 118 -1.27 10.88 9.29
C GLY A 118 -2.58 11.27 8.65
N ALA A 119 -3.61 10.43 8.80
CA ALA A 119 -4.92 10.75 8.26
C ALA A 119 -5.50 11.97 8.96
N ILE A 120 -5.23 12.11 10.26
CA ILE A 120 -5.70 13.26 11.00
C ILE A 120 -4.95 14.52 10.59
N HIS A 121 -3.65 14.41 10.39
CA HIS A 121 -2.81 15.54 10.06
C HIS A 121 -2.60 15.76 8.59
N GLY A 122 -2.94 14.80 7.77
CA GLY A 122 -2.67 14.83 6.35
C GLY A 122 -3.25 16.04 5.66
N ASP A 123 -4.46 16.38 6.04
CA ASP A 123 -5.09 17.52 5.43
C ASP A 123 -4.40 18.80 5.81
N ALA A 124 -3.98 18.90 7.04
CA ALA A 124 -3.30 20.07 7.50
C ALA A 124 -2.02 20.29 6.79
N GLN A 125 -1.40 19.18 6.37
CA GLN A 125 -0.23 19.34 5.74
C GLN A 125 -0.37 19.57 4.42
N GLY A 126 -1.34 19.13 4.03
CA GLY A 126 -1.39 19.27 2.72
C GLY A 126 -0.99 20.56 2.42
N ALA A 127 -1.06 20.77 2.79
CA ALA A 127 -0.52 21.57 2.58
C ALA A 127 0.44 21.91 2.95
N GLY A 128 0.32 21.63 3.18
CA GLY A 128 1.24 21.91 3.57
C GLY A 128 1.62 22.11 3.72
N GLY A 129 1.46 22.08 3.67
CA GLY A 129 2.17 22.28 3.96
C GLY A 129 2.52 22.58 4.01
N ASP A 130 2.44 22.71 3.85
CA ASP A 130 3.03 22.98 4.01
C ASP A 130 3.42 23.30 4.22
N GLY A 131 3.03 23.44 3.96
CA GLY A 131 3.65 23.69 4.23
C GLY A 131 3.81 24.05 4.51
N ASN A 132 3.74 24.18 4.48
CA ASN A 132 4.16 24.38 4.87
C ASN A 132 4.40 24.54 5.07
N GLY A 133 4.07 24.55 4.80
CA GLY A 133 4.57 24.51 5.11
C GLY A 133 4.63 24.64 5.12
#